data_affe784e951c830dd65546d4be3ba741
#
_entry.id   affe784e951c830dd65546d4be3ba741
#
_cell.length_a   1.000
_cell.length_b   1.000
_cell.length_c   1.000
_cell.angle_alpha   90.00
_cell.angle_beta   90.00
_cell.angle_gamma   90.00
#
_symmetry.space_group_name_H-M   'P 1'
#
loop_
_entity.id
_entity.type
_entity.pdbx_description
1 polymer ?
#
loop_
_entity_poly.entity_id
_entity_poly.type
_entity_poly.pdbx_seq_one_letter_code
_entity_poly.pdbx_strand_id
1 'polypeptide(L)'
;MYTFFAFISIFGGVVFIHELGHFLAARSVGVKVDRFYVGFDFFGLGLKLFKDSKGTEYGLGLFPFGGYCKIHGMVDESLDNPDYEKLVDPTAFESKNTFEKLWILSAGVIMNFILAIVISFFIFSFYGKQDQLPLIYKVDTNGPSYNILEPNSKIISLNNNLINSWSELMKNLNLSNIENVINGKDLDKVKIGYIDLNTNKKYEVDVRPRLLEVDFYYPFFHQMKKLNAIEYVKDSIRKMAFIDIGVEPLPQAYLLPYVDEVLEGSPASIAGLPPNSLIMKINDVIINSWDDVTDFLSNSKYETINLVYEFENEINSLSITPIDGKIGIKPSIDKMKIITENIIFTNLSFSQALKSSFLKPVEDLSLQFWGFNQIINGTMGFDGLGGPVKITQEAGKAARYGLPYFLGFMATISTIL
;
A
#
# COMPACT_ATOMS: atom_id res chain seq x y z
N MET A 1 6.24 18.47 -15.97
CA MET A 1 7.20 19.23 -15.13
C MET A 1 7.04 18.90 -13.65
N TYR A 2 5.87 19.09 -13.04
CA TYR A 2 5.61 18.81 -11.61
C TYR A 2 5.94 17.37 -11.18
N THR A 3 5.49 16.35 -11.95
CA THR A 3 5.76 14.92 -11.72
C THR A 3 7.25 14.61 -11.71
N PHE A 4 8.01 15.23 -12.62
CA PHE A 4 9.44 15.06 -12.72
C PHE A 4 10.18 15.63 -11.48
N PHE A 5 9.79 16.81 -11.02
CA PHE A 5 10.36 17.38 -9.78
C PHE A 5 10.01 16.57 -8.55
N ALA A 6 8.78 16.04 -8.47
CA ALA A 6 8.38 15.16 -7.38
C ALA A 6 9.23 13.88 -7.34
N PHE A 7 9.46 13.25 -8.49
CA PHE A 7 10.31 12.07 -8.61
C PHE A 7 11.76 12.36 -8.18
N ILE A 8 12.37 13.44 -8.70
CA ILE A 8 13.73 13.84 -8.32
C ILE A 8 13.84 14.10 -6.82
N SER A 9 12.86 14.77 -6.23
CA SER A 9 12.87 15.08 -4.80
C SER A 9 12.80 13.81 -3.95
N ILE A 10 12.00 12.82 -4.33
CA ILE A 10 11.91 11.55 -3.61
C ILE A 10 13.18 10.74 -3.80
N PHE A 11 13.52 10.42 -5.06
CA PHE A 11 14.67 9.56 -5.34
C PHE A 11 15.99 10.21 -4.93
N GLY A 12 16.20 11.47 -5.28
CA GLY A 12 17.40 12.21 -4.89
C GLY A 12 17.56 12.30 -3.37
N GLY A 13 16.46 12.56 -2.66
CA GLY A 13 16.46 12.61 -1.19
C GLY A 13 16.75 11.26 -0.55
N VAL A 14 16.09 10.19 -1.01
CA VAL A 14 16.28 8.83 -0.47
C VAL A 14 17.68 8.31 -0.76
N VAL A 15 18.15 8.43 -2.01
CA VAL A 15 19.51 7.98 -2.38
C VAL A 15 20.58 8.82 -1.68
N PHE A 16 20.39 10.12 -1.55
CA PHE A 16 21.33 10.95 -0.77
C PHE A 16 21.48 10.45 0.67
N ILE A 17 20.40 10.12 1.35
CA ILE A 17 20.43 9.58 2.72
C ILE A 17 21.06 8.19 2.75
N HIS A 18 20.80 7.35 1.76
CA HIS A 18 21.45 6.05 1.58
C HIS A 18 22.97 6.17 1.48
N GLU A 19 23.45 6.99 0.55
CA GLU A 19 24.89 7.26 0.37
C GLU A 19 25.52 7.91 1.59
N LEU A 20 24.76 8.78 2.29
CA LEU A 20 25.22 9.36 3.55
C LEU A 20 25.44 8.29 4.62
N GLY A 21 24.62 7.23 4.62
CA GLY A 21 24.79 6.06 5.50
C GLY A 21 26.16 5.38 5.27
N HIS A 22 26.48 5.06 4.03
CA HIS A 22 27.76 4.47 3.66
C HIS A 22 28.94 5.39 4.01
N PHE A 23 28.80 6.67 3.74
CA PHE A 23 29.79 7.69 4.08
C PHE A 23 30.08 7.74 5.58
N LEU A 24 29.04 7.84 6.40
CA LEU A 24 29.20 7.92 7.86
C LEU A 24 29.78 6.63 8.44
N ALA A 25 29.32 5.48 7.97
CA ALA A 25 29.82 4.18 8.40
C ALA A 25 31.30 3.98 8.04
N ALA A 26 31.69 4.25 6.80
CA ALA A 26 33.08 4.19 6.38
C ALA A 26 33.98 5.08 7.25
N ARG A 27 33.56 6.32 7.48
CA ARG A 27 34.27 7.26 8.33
C ARG A 27 34.37 6.82 9.79
N SER A 28 33.34 6.15 10.32
CA SER A 28 33.28 5.68 11.72
C SER A 28 34.32 4.59 12.02
N VAL A 29 34.69 3.79 11.04
CA VAL A 29 35.69 2.70 11.15
C VAL A 29 37.04 3.07 10.51
N GLY A 30 37.25 4.34 10.20
CA GLY A 30 38.52 4.85 9.67
C GLY A 30 38.81 4.48 8.22
N VAL A 31 37.77 4.15 7.44
CA VAL A 31 37.90 3.99 5.99
C VAL A 31 37.79 5.36 5.32
N LYS A 32 38.70 5.63 4.38
CA LYS A 32 38.70 6.84 3.60
C LYS A 32 37.57 6.82 2.57
N VAL A 33 36.90 7.95 2.38
CA VAL A 33 35.95 8.16 1.28
C VAL A 33 36.62 9.11 0.27
N ASP A 34 36.80 8.66 -0.96
CA ASP A 34 37.45 9.44 -1.99
C ASP A 34 36.52 10.48 -2.58
N ARG A 35 35.26 10.13 -2.86
CA ARG A 35 34.24 11.05 -3.40
C ARG A 35 32.89 10.83 -2.74
N PHE A 36 32.17 11.93 -2.58
CA PHE A 36 30.77 11.95 -2.14
C PHE A 36 29.99 12.94 -3.00
N TYR A 37 29.15 12.43 -3.88
CA TYR A 37 28.43 13.21 -4.87
C TYR A 37 26.92 13.02 -4.75
N VAL A 38 26.17 14.12 -4.83
CA VAL A 38 24.72 14.11 -4.98
C VAL A 38 24.40 14.17 -6.48
N GLY A 39 23.69 13.17 -7.00
CA GLY A 39 23.54 12.98 -8.44
C GLY A 39 24.69 12.16 -9.04
N PHE A 40 24.46 11.56 -10.21
CA PHE A 40 25.47 10.80 -10.92
C PHE A 40 26.37 11.68 -11.76
N ASP A 41 27.68 11.46 -11.65
CA ASP A 41 28.74 12.08 -12.42
C ASP A 41 29.14 11.17 -13.60
N PHE A 42 28.26 11.08 -14.61
CA PHE A 42 28.61 10.34 -15.82
C PHE A 42 29.67 11.09 -16.64
N PHE A 43 30.69 10.40 -17.05
CA PHE A 43 31.80 10.91 -17.87
C PHE A 43 32.57 12.08 -17.25
N GLY A 44 32.57 12.25 -15.93
CA GLY A 44 33.27 13.35 -15.26
C GLY A 44 32.61 14.73 -15.44
N LEU A 45 31.35 14.77 -15.81
CA LEU A 45 30.56 15.98 -16.01
C LEU A 45 29.98 16.58 -14.71
N GLY A 46 30.36 16.05 -13.56
CA GLY A 46 29.94 16.57 -12.25
C GLY A 46 30.65 17.86 -11.86
N LEU A 47 29.94 18.69 -11.10
CA LEU A 47 30.51 19.93 -10.52
C LEU A 47 31.18 19.59 -9.20
N LYS A 48 32.52 19.68 -9.16
CA LYS A 48 33.29 19.61 -7.93
C LYS A 48 33.07 20.87 -7.10
N LEU A 49 32.64 20.73 -5.85
CA LEU A 49 32.40 21.86 -4.94
C LEU A 49 33.64 22.18 -4.09
N PHE A 50 34.06 21.19 -3.29
CA PHE A 50 35.21 21.34 -2.40
C PHE A 50 35.83 20.00 -2.05
N LYS A 51 36.98 20.03 -1.37
CA LYS A 51 37.66 18.86 -0.80
C LYS A 51 37.88 19.11 0.69
N ASP A 52 37.51 18.15 1.54
CA ASP A 52 37.72 18.32 2.98
C ASP A 52 39.16 17.98 3.42
N SER A 53 39.45 18.23 4.71
CA SER A 53 40.77 17.95 5.31
C SER A 53 41.15 16.47 5.34
N LYS A 54 40.19 15.57 5.21
CA LYS A 54 40.38 14.11 5.14
C LYS A 54 40.54 13.59 3.71
N GLY A 55 40.49 14.50 2.75
CA GLY A 55 40.73 14.20 1.35
C GLY A 55 39.52 13.76 0.56
N THR A 56 38.31 13.84 1.12
CA THR A 56 37.07 13.54 0.38
C THR A 56 36.67 14.72 -0.52
N GLU A 57 36.42 14.41 -1.77
CA GLU A 57 35.91 15.34 -2.75
C GLU A 57 34.37 15.34 -2.75
N TYR A 58 33.76 16.51 -2.53
CA TYR A 58 32.30 16.69 -2.55
C TYR A 58 31.88 17.35 -3.85
N GLY A 59 30.79 16.87 -4.44
CA GLY A 59 30.32 17.41 -5.70
C GLY A 59 28.84 17.21 -5.97
N LEU A 60 28.42 17.78 -7.10
CA LEU A 60 27.07 17.59 -7.66
C LEU A 60 27.22 16.93 -9.02
N GLY A 61 26.56 15.78 -9.21
CA GLY A 61 26.44 15.14 -10.51
C GLY A 61 25.46 15.88 -11.41
N LEU A 62 25.64 15.77 -12.71
CA LEU A 62 24.76 16.38 -13.70
C LEU A 62 23.35 15.77 -13.69
N PHE A 63 23.26 14.48 -13.37
CA PHE A 63 21.98 13.74 -13.33
C PHE A 63 21.49 13.63 -11.89
N PRO A 64 20.37 14.30 -11.55
CA PRO A 64 19.87 14.38 -10.17
C PRO A 64 19.14 13.10 -9.70
N PHE A 65 19.39 11.97 -10.36
CA PHE A 65 18.79 10.67 -10.03
C PHE A 65 19.76 9.85 -9.18
N GLY A 66 19.93 10.19 -7.91
CA GLY A 66 20.77 9.42 -7.04
C GLY A 66 21.98 10.14 -6.48
N GLY A 67 23.05 9.42 -6.35
CA GLY A 67 24.35 9.90 -5.83
C GLY A 67 25.30 8.72 -5.76
N TYR A 68 26.52 8.96 -5.30
CA TYR A 68 27.43 7.86 -4.99
C TYR A 68 28.46 8.27 -3.93
N CYS A 69 28.85 7.27 -3.16
CA CYS A 69 29.88 7.35 -2.15
C CYS A 69 31.04 6.42 -2.57
N LYS A 70 32.13 6.99 -3.14
CA LYS A 70 33.30 6.21 -3.51
C LYS A 70 34.16 5.91 -2.28
N ILE A 71 34.04 4.67 -1.78
CA ILE A 71 34.78 4.17 -0.62
C ILE A 71 36.14 3.67 -1.09
N HIS A 72 37.19 4.12 -0.45
CA HIS A 72 38.56 3.75 -0.79
C HIS A 72 38.80 2.25 -0.61
N GLY A 73 39.38 1.59 -1.63
CA GLY A 73 39.64 0.14 -1.61
C GLY A 73 38.42 -0.74 -1.77
N MET A 74 37.27 -0.18 -2.15
CA MET A 74 36.09 -0.94 -2.57
C MET A 74 36.02 -0.93 -4.09
N VAL A 75 36.02 -2.14 -4.72
CA VAL A 75 35.89 -2.26 -6.18
C VAL A 75 34.50 -1.89 -6.59
N ASP A 76 34.36 -0.84 -7.38
CA ASP A 76 33.11 -0.44 -7.98
C ASP A 76 32.98 -1.18 -9.32
N GLU A 77 32.03 -2.11 -9.43
CA GLU A 77 31.86 -2.98 -10.62
C GLU A 77 31.67 -2.21 -11.93
N SER A 78 31.38 -0.91 -11.84
CA SER A 78 31.07 -0.07 -13.00
C SER A 78 32.21 0.83 -13.49
N LEU A 79 33.29 1.07 -12.73
CA LEU A 79 34.21 2.18 -13.02
C LEU A 79 35.71 1.92 -12.82
N ASP A 80 36.15 0.78 -12.28
CA ASP A 80 37.55 0.60 -11.90
C ASP A 80 38.32 -0.43 -12.75
N ASN A 81 39.48 0.01 -13.27
CA ASN A 81 40.50 -0.84 -13.87
C ASN A 81 41.19 -1.71 -12.77
N PRO A 82 41.46 -3.01 -13.01
CA PRO A 82 41.97 -3.93 -12.00
C PRO A 82 43.47 -3.84 -11.70
N ASP A 83 44.14 -2.73 -11.92
CA ASP A 83 45.55 -2.54 -11.56
C ASP A 83 45.67 -2.13 -10.08
N TYR A 84 45.45 -3.12 -9.19
CA TYR A 84 45.77 -2.96 -7.77
C TYR A 84 47.15 -3.56 -7.44
N GLU A 85 48.10 -2.70 -7.24
CA GLU A 85 49.17 -3.04 -6.30
C GLU A 85 48.52 -3.18 -4.91
N LYS A 86 48.57 -4.41 -4.37
CA LYS A 86 48.16 -4.77 -2.99
C LYS A 86 49.05 -4.10 -1.96
N LEU A 87 48.95 -2.78 -1.85
CA LEU A 87 49.45 -2.07 -0.69
C LEU A 87 48.42 -2.27 0.42
N VAL A 88 48.86 -2.76 1.58
CA VAL A 88 48.05 -2.88 2.80
C VAL A 88 47.78 -1.45 3.32
N ASP A 89 46.84 -0.75 2.70
CA ASP A 89 46.43 0.54 3.18
C ASP A 89 45.37 0.36 4.32
N PRO A 90 45.73 0.71 5.56
CA PRO A 90 44.82 0.56 6.70
C PRO A 90 43.53 1.42 6.58
N THR A 91 43.50 2.38 5.65
CA THR A 91 42.32 3.22 5.37
C THR A 91 41.43 2.65 4.26
N ALA A 92 41.84 1.55 3.62
CA ALA A 92 41.07 0.90 2.58
C ALA A 92 39.99 -0.04 3.18
N PHE A 93 38.87 -0.16 2.48
CA PHE A 93 37.78 -1.07 2.83
C PHE A 93 38.27 -2.53 2.99
N GLU A 94 39.15 -2.98 2.10
CA GLU A 94 39.65 -4.34 2.11
C GLU A 94 40.44 -4.70 3.38
N SER A 95 41.09 -3.73 4.02
CA SER A 95 41.84 -3.88 5.25
C SER A 95 41.01 -4.14 6.48
N LYS A 96 39.68 -3.89 6.40
CA LYS A 96 38.75 -3.96 7.53
C LYS A 96 38.31 -5.40 7.82
N ASN A 97 37.94 -5.65 9.09
CA ASN A 97 37.38 -6.92 9.49
C ASN A 97 35.95 -7.12 8.95
N THR A 98 35.44 -8.34 9.02
CA THR A 98 34.13 -8.70 8.48
C THR A 98 32.97 -7.86 9.06
N PHE A 99 33.00 -7.54 10.37
CA PHE A 99 31.95 -6.74 11.01
C PHE A 99 31.99 -5.28 10.54
N GLU A 100 33.17 -4.69 10.40
CA GLU A 100 33.33 -3.32 9.87
C GLU A 100 32.87 -3.23 8.41
N LYS A 101 33.21 -4.23 7.58
CA LYS A 101 32.71 -4.34 6.21
C LYS A 101 31.20 -4.45 6.16
N LEU A 102 30.61 -5.33 6.97
CA LEU A 102 29.17 -5.51 7.05
C LEU A 102 28.47 -4.24 7.51
N TRP A 103 29.05 -3.53 8.50
CA TRP A 103 28.57 -2.22 8.96
C TRP A 103 28.50 -1.22 7.82
N ILE A 104 29.57 -1.08 7.05
CA ILE A 104 29.61 -0.16 5.90
C ILE A 104 28.56 -0.57 4.85
N LEU A 105 28.49 -1.86 4.49
CA LEU A 105 27.56 -2.35 3.45
C LEU A 105 26.08 -2.22 3.84
N SER A 106 25.74 -2.40 5.11
CA SER A 106 24.35 -2.28 5.59
C SER A 106 23.91 -0.86 5.91
N ALA A 107 24.86 0.08 6.03
CA ALA A 107 24.59 1.41 6.54
C ALA A 107 23.64 2.25 5.65
N GLY A 108 23.69 2.06 4.34
CA GLY A 108 22.75 2.70 3.41
C GLY A 108 21.31 2.31 3.70
N VAL A 109 21.07 1.00 3.79
CA VAL A 109 19.73 0.46 4.11
C VAL A 109 19.27 0.91 5.50
N ILE A 110 20.15 0.87 6.50
CA ILE A 110 19.84 1.34 7.86
C ILE A 110 19.42 2.81 7.85
N MET A 111 20.13 3.66 7.11
CA MET A 111 19.78 5.08 7.03
C MET A 111 18.45 5.30 6.30
N ASN A 112 18.13 4.49 5.31
CA ASN A 112 16.82 4.54 4.66
C ASN A 112 15.69 4.15 5.63
N PHE A 113 15.89 3.14 6.47
CA PHE A 113 14.93 2.81 7.54
C PHE A 113 14.78 3.96 8.55
N ILE A 114 15.88 4.59 8.94
CA ILE A 114 15.84 5.76 9.85
C ILE A 114 15.06 6.89 9.18
N LEU A 115 15.32 7.17 7.90
CA LEU A 115 14.57 8.19 7.15
C LEU A 115 13.07 7.89 7.13
N ALA A 116 12.68 6.66 6.84
CA ALA A 116 11.28 6.23 6.83
C ALA A 116 10.62 6.40 8.21
N ILE A 117 11.32 6.07 9.29
CA ILE A 117 10.84 6.29 10.67
C ILE A 117 10.67 7.79 10.95
N VAL A 118 11.65 8.62 10.61
CA VAL A 118 11.61 10.08 10.84
C VAL A 118 10.46 10.71 10.07
N ILE A 119 10.31 10.38 8.80
CA ILE A 119 9.20 10.88 7.96
C ILE A 119 7.85 10.43 8.55
N SER A 120 7.72 9.16 8.89
CA SER A 120 6.49 8.61 9.47
C SER A 120 6.15 9.27 10.80
N PHE A 121 7.15 9.52 11.65
CA PHE A 121 6.97 10.25 12.90
C PHE A 121 6.47 11.68 12.66
N PHE A 122 7.05 12.38 11.68
CA PHE A 122 6.58 13.71 11.30
C PHE A 122 5.12 13.67 10.84
N ILE A 123 4.77 12.74 9.93
CA ILE A 123 3.39 12.60 9.45
C ILE A 123 2.44 12.34 10.62
N PHE A 124 2.74 11.36 11.47
CA PHE A 124 1.87 10.97 12.57
C PHE A 124 1.74 12.06 13.65
N SER A 125 2.77 12.86 13.85
CA SER A 125 2.76 13.94 14.85
C SER A 125 2.00 15.17 14.38
N PHE A 126 2.08 15.53 13.09
CA PHE A 126 1.50 16.77 12.57
C PHE A 126 0.18 16.55 11.82
N TYR A 127 0.02 15.42 11.15
CA TYR A 127 -1.20 15.13 10.36
C TYR A 127 -2.06 14.04 11.03
N GLY A 128 -1.47 13.24 11.94
CA GLY A 128 -2.16 12.10 12.54
C GLY A 128 -2.06 10.83 11.69
N LYS A 129 -2.77 9.78 12.13
CA LYS A 129 -2.88 8.51 11.41
C LYS A 129 -4.09 8.56 10.48
N GLN A 130 -3.88 8.22 9.23
CA GLN A 130 -4.96 8.07 8.27
C GLN A 130 -5.89 6.92 8.68
N ASP A 131 -7.18 7.18 8.65
CA ASP A 131 -8.25 6.24 8.93
C ASP A 131 -9.44 6.55 8.01
N GLN A 132 -10.52 5.79 8.12
CA GLN A 132 -11.73 5.99 7.33
C GLN A 132 -12.91 6.30 8.22
N LEU A 133 -13.84 7.11 7.72
CA LEU A 133 -15.15 7.24 8.32
C LEU A 133 -15.85 5.86 8.35
N PRO A 134 -16.62 5.54 9.40
CA PRO A 134 -17.32 4.26 9.51
C PRO A 134 -18.60 4.25 8.65
N LEU A 135 -18.40 4.40 7.33
CA LEU A 135 -19.45 4.40 6.30
C LEU A 135 -19.65 2.99 5.75
N ILE A 136 -20.88 2.50 5.74
CA ILE A 136 -21.27 1.21 5.17
C ILE A 136 -21.42 1.38 3.65
N TYR A 137 -20.61 0.71 2.88
CA TYR A 137 -20.70 0.65 1.42
C TYR A 137 -21.59 -0.50 0.95
N LYS A 138 -21.31 -1.70 1.43
CA LYS A 138 -22.08 -2.90 1.13
C LYS A 138 -22.46 -3.64 2.42
N VAL A 139 -23.56 -4.37 2.36
CA VAL A 139 -23.98 -5.33 3.38
C VAL A 139 -23.96 -6.72 2.73
N ASP A 140 -23.22 -7.64 3.33
CA ASP A 140 -23.14 -9.03 2.86
C ASP A 140 -24.52 -9.69 2.96
N THR A 141 -25.03 -10.18 1.84
CA THR A 141 -26.35 -10.84 1.75
C THR A 141 -26.46 -12.09 2.61
N ASN A 142 -25.34 -12.73 2.95
CA ASN A 142 -25.23 -13.87 3.86
C ASN A 142 -24.67 -13.46 5.23
N GLY A 143 -24.52 -12.16 5.46
CA GLY A 143 -23.90 -11.61 6.67
C GLY A 143 -24.88 -11.35 7.81
N PRO A 144 -24.35 -11.16 9.03
CA PRO A 144 -25.15 -10.90 10.23
C PRO A 144 -26.04 -9.66 10.17
N SER A 145 -25.67 -8.67 9.39
CA SER A 145 -26.38 -7.39 9.26
C SER A 145 -27.35 -7.34 8.10
N TYR A 146 -27.53 -8.44 7.36
CA TYR A 146 -28.46 -8.47 6.24
C TYR A 146 -29.89 -8.13 6.67
N ASN A 147 -30.56 -7.23 5.98
CA ASN A 147 -31.88 -6.66 6.33
C ASN A 147 -31.95 -5.95 7.70
N ILE A 148 -30.80 -5.66 8.34
CA ILE A 148 -30.73 -4.95 9.62
C ILE A 148 -30.03 -3.59 9.45
N LEU A 149 -28.93 -3.56 8.72
CA LEU A 149 -28.19 -2.33 8.39
C LEU A 149 -28.37 -2.02 6.90
N GLU A 150 -28.42 -0.73 6.59
CA GLU A 150 -28.60 -0.24 5.23
C GLU A 150 -27.27 0.25 4.65
N PRO A 151 -26.97 -0.05 3.36
CA PRO A 151 -25.89 0.64 2.65
C PRO A 151 -26.08 2.16 2.70
N ASN A 152 -25.00 2.90 2.49
CA ASN A 152 -24.98 4.38 2.59
C ASN A 152 -25.37 4.88 3.98
N SER A 153 -24.99 4.15 5.03
CA SER A 153 -25.17 4.52 6.42
C SER A 153 -23.85 4.75 7.13
N LYS A 154 -23.86 5.61 8.14
CA LYS A 154 -22.70 5.89 9.00
C LYS A 154 -22.91 5.29 10.38
N ILE A 155 -22.04 4.38 10.81
CA ILE A 155 -22.03 3.87 12.18
C ILE A 155 -21.51 4.96 13.10
N ILE A 156 -22.25 5.25 14.18
CA ILE A 156 -21.92 6.31 15.14
C ILE A 156 -21.65 5.79 16.56
N SER A 157 -22.11 4.57 16.87
CA SER A 157 -21.83 3.97 18.18
C SER A 157 -21.84 2.45 18.12
N LEU A 158 -21.08 1.82 19.02
CA LEU A 158 -21.08 0.39 19.30
C LEU A 158 -21.17 0.19 20.83
N ASN A 159 -22.21 -0.55 21.27
CA ASN A 159 -22.47 -0.77 22.70
C ASN A 159 -22.44 0.54 23.52
N ASN A 160 -23.08 1.59 23.01
CA ASN A 160 -23.15 2.96 23.56
C ASN A 160 -21.82 3.76 23.53
N ASN A 161 -20.71 3.18 23.08
CA ASN A 161 -19.48 3.91 22.87
C ASN A 161 -19.47 4.59 21.50
N LEU A 162 -19.10 5.86 21.44
CA LEU A 162 -19.00 6.58 20.17
C LEU A 162 -17.95 5.97 19.26
N ILE A 163 -18.24 5.92 17.98
CA ILE A 163 -17.35 5.42 16.93
C ILE A 163 -17.11 6.56 15.92
N ASN A 164 -15.85 6.95 15.75
CA ASN A 164 -15.45 8.02 14.86
C ASN A 164 -14.73 7.53 13.61
N SER A 165 -14.21 6.30 13.62
CA SER A 165 -13.48 5.73 12.50
C SER A 165 -13.74 4.24 12.33
N TRP A 166 -13.44 3.73 11.13
CA TRP A 166 -13.57 2.31 10.81
C TRP A 166 -12.64 1.43 11.66
N SER A 167 -11.38 1.87 11.86
CA SER A 167 -10.43 1.14 12.71
C SER A 167 -10.91 1.08 14.17
N GLU A 168 -11.55 2.15 14.67
CA GLU A 168 -12.12 2.19 16.02
C GLU A 168 -13.32 1.22 16.14
N LEU A 169 -14.18 1.17 15.12
CA LEU A 169 -15.27 0.20 15.03
C LEU A 169 -14.75 -1.23 15.12
N MET A 170 -13.80 -1.60 14.26
CA MET A 170 -13.24 -2.95 14.23
C MET A 170 -12.55 -3.34 15.53
N LYS A 171 -11.80 -2.41 16.11
CA LYS A 171 -11.16 -2.61 17.41
C LYS A 171 -12.18 -2.88 18.51
N ASN A 172 -13.19 -2.04 18.65
CA ASN A 172 -14.20 -2.17 19.71
C ASN A 172 -15.08 -3.41 19.49
N LEU A 173 -15.35 -3.77 18.22
CA LEU A 173 -16.08 -4.98 17.88
C LEU A 173 -15.32 -6.24 18.35
N ASN A 174 -14.02 -6.31 18.06
CA ASN A 174 -13.19 -7.43 18.52
C ASN A 174 -13.05 -7.46 20.05
N LEU A 175 -12.86 -6.31 20.69
CA LEU A 175 -12.77 -6.24 22.16
C LEU A 175 -14.07 -6.66 22.86
N SER A 176 -15.23 -6.40 22.26
CA SER A 176 -16.53 -6.75 22.85
C SER A 176 -16.77 -8.26 23.00
N ASN A 177 -16.09 -9.08 22.20
CA ASN A 177 -16.28 -10.53 22.17
C ASN A 177 -14.98 -11.34 22.34
N ILE A 178 -13.85 -10.70 22.66
CA ILE A 178 -12.55 -11.37 22.74
C ILE A 178 -12.54 -12.54 23.74
N GLU A 179 -13.17 -12.38 24.90
CA GLU A 179 -13.24 -13.42 25.93
C GLU A 179 -14.08 -14.61 25.45
N ASN A 180 -15.17 -14.37 24.73
CA ASN A 180 -16.01 -15.42 24.17
C ASN A 180 -15.24 -16.24 23.13
N VAL A 181 -14.48 -15.57 22.25
CA VAL A 181 -13.64 -16.25 21.25
C VAL A 181 -12.57 -17.11 21.91
N ILE A 182 -11.84 -16.57 22.90
CA ILE A 182 -10.77 -17.31 23.61
C ILE A 182 -11.33 -18.52 24.35
N ASN A 183 -12.54 -18.40 24.93
CA ASN A 183 -13.18 -19.45 25.69
C ASN A 183 -14.07 -20.40 24.86
N GLY A 184 -14.12 -20.21 23.53
CA GLY A 184 -14.94 -21.02 22.61
C GLY A 184 -16.45 -20.89 22.86
N LYS A 185 -16.91 -19.75 23.37
CA LYS A 185 -18.32 -19.44 23.63
C LYS A 185 -18.95 -18.75 22.43
N ASP A 186 -20.28 -18.76 22.39
CA ASP A 186 -21.06 -17.99 21.40
C ASP A 186 -20.79 -16.49 21.55
N LEU A 187 -20.79 -15.78 20.42
CA LEU A 187 -20.59 -14.35 20.42
C LEU A 187 -21.83 -13.61 20.94
N ASP A 188 -21.60 -12.61 21.80
CA ASP A 188 -22.64 -11.74 22.28
C ASP A 188 -23.15 -10.80 21.19
N LYS A 189 -24.44 -10.46 21.25
CA LYS A 189 -24.99 -9.41 20.40
C LYS A 189 -24.31 -8.08 20.71
N VAL A 190 -24.12 -7.29 19.65
CA VAL A 190 -23.61 -5.92 19.76
C VAL A 190 -24.70 -4.95 19.35
N LYS A 191 -24.83 -3.87 20.12
CA LYS A 191 -25.76 -2.79 19.81
C LYS A 191 -25.05 -1.77 18.91
N ILE A 192 -25.60 -1.52 17.73
CA ILE A 192 -25.06 -0.61 16.72
C ILE A 192 -25.98 0.58 16.57
N GLY A 193 -25.48 1.79 16.85
CA GLY A 193 -26.15 3.04 16.47
C GLY A 193 -25.61 3.52 15.13
N TYR A 194 -26.51 3.86 14.21
CA TYR A 194 -26.13 4.39 12.90
C TYR A 194 -27.06 5.51 12.41
N ILE A 195 -26.58 6.27 11.43
CA ILE A 195 -27.33 7.28 10.71
C ILE A 195 -27.47 6.80 9.26
N ASP A 196 -28.70 6.64 8.79
CA ASP A 196 -28.97 6.48 7.37
C ASP A 196 -28.77 7.85 6.68
N LEU A 197 -27.81 7.93 5.77
CA LEU A 197 -27.44 9.17 5.10
C LEU A 197 -28.47 9.62 4.03
N ASN A 198 -29.34 8.71 3.60
CA ASN A 198 -30.40 9.04 2.66
C ASN A 198 -31.56 9.81 3.35
N THR A 199 -31.89 9.39 4.57
CA THR A 199 -33.02 9.95 5.33
C THR A 199 -32.61 10.88 6.46
N ASN A 200 -31.30 10.87 6.81
CA ASN A 200 -30.69 11.55 7.95
C ASN A 200 -31.33 11.17 9.32
N LYS A 201 -31.88 9.96 9.41
CA LYS A 201 -32.47 9.43 10.64
C LYS A 201 -31.47 8.56 11.38
N LYS A 202 -31.56 8.60 12.72
CA LYS A 202 -30.76 7.76 13.61
C LYS A 202 -31.55 6.51 13.98
N TYR A 203 -30.84 5.38 14.00
CA TYR A 203 -31.38 4.08 14.38
C TYR A 203 -30.42 3.39 15.35
N GLU A 204 -30.97 2.50 16.16
CA GLU A 204 -30.22 1.52 16.97
C GLU A 204 -30.73 0.14 16.68
N VAL A 205 -29.82 -0.81 16.47
CA VAL A 205 -30.12 -2.20 16.17
C VAL A 205 -29.19 -3.14 16.91
N ASP A 206 -29.66 -4.34 17.20
CA ASP A 206 -28.85 -5.41 17.77
C ASP A 206 -28.44 -6.38 16.66
N VAL A 207 -27.13 -6.56 16.50
CA VAL A 207 -26.56 -7.51 15.54
C VAL A 207 -25.82 -8.61 16.29
N ARG A 208 -26.05 -9.87 15.94
CA ARG A 208 -25.22 -10.98 16.43
C ARG A 208 -24.08 -11.20 15.46
N PRO A 209 -22.84 -10.84 15.80
CA PRO A 209 -21.71 -10.98 14.88
C PRO A 209 -21.39 -12.46 14.63
N ARG A 210 -20.62 -12.72 13.59
CA ARG A 210 -20.01 -14.02 13.30
C ARG A 210 -18.50 -13.97 13.50
N LEU A 211 -17.90 -15.14 13.72
CA LEU A 211 -16.46 -15.30 13.76
C LEU A 211 -15.96 -15.66 12.36
N LEU A 212 -15.09 -14.86 11.80
CA LEU A 212 -14.35 -15.19 10.58
C LEU A 212 -12.97 -15.72 10.99
N GLU A 213 -12.80 -17.04 10.96
CA GLU A 213 -11.49 -17.67 11.16
C GLU A 213 -10.65 -17.47 9.89
N VAL A 214 -9.39 -17.07 10.08
CA VAL A 214 -8.43 -16.90 9.00
C VAL A 214 -7.30 -17.90 9.22
N ASP A 215 -6.98 -18.69 8.21
CA ASP A 215 -5.86 -19.61 8.27
C ASP A 215 -4.55 -18.84 8.44
N PHE A 216 -3.73 -19.35 9.37
CA PHE A 216 -2.47 -18.73 9.73
C PHE A 216 -1.46 -18.82 8.59
N TYR A 217 -1.23 -17.71 7.89
CA TYR A 217 -0.15 -17.58 6.93
C TYR A 217 0.86 -16.54 7.42
N TYR A 218 2.09 -16.96 7.71
CA TYR A 218 3.12 -16.15 8.40
C TYR A 218 3.37 -14.74 7.84
N PRO A 219 3.38 -14.48 6.52
CA PRO A 219 3.56 -13.12 6.00
C PRO A 219 2.40 -12.18 6.33
N PHE A 220 1.19 -12.70 6.54
CA PHE A 220 0.00 -11.94 6.89
C PHE A 220 -0.14 -11.58 8.37
N PHE A 221 0.65 -12.21 9.24
CA PHE A 221 0.52 -12.06 10.68
C PHE A 221 0.55 -10.60 11.16
N HIS A 222 1.46 -9.80 10.58
CA HIS A 222 1.60 -8.39 10.94
C HIS A 222 0.43 -7.53 10.47
N GLN A 223 -0.12 -7.81 9.30
CA GLN A 223 -1.32 -7.13 8.78
C GLN A 223 -2.57 -7.51 9.56
N MET A 224 -2.73 -8.79 9.90
CA MET A 224 -3.85 -9.27 10.69
C MET A 224 -3.86 -8.65 12.10
N LYS A 225 -2.70 -8.51 12.75
CA LYS A 225 -2.57 -7.74 14.00
C LYS A 225 -2.92 -6.26 13.83
N LYS A 226 -2.60 -5.65 12.69
CA LYS A 226 -2.95 -4.26 12.39
C LYS A 226 -4.46 -4.06 12.26
N LEU A 227 -5.17 -5.07 11.73
CA LEU A 227 -6.63 -5.12 11.65
C LEU A 227 -7.29 -5.54 12.97
N ASN A 228 -6.51 -5.61 14.06
CA ASN A 228 -6.97 -6.04 15.38
C ASN A 228 -7.54 -7.47 15.42
N ALA A 229 -7.04 -8.39 14.59
CA ALA A 229 -7.42 -9.80 14.65
C ALA A 229 -7.18 -10.39 16.05
N ILE A 230 -8.08 -11.25 16.48
CA ILE A 230 -8.00 -11.99 17.75
C ILE A 230 -7.12 -13.22 17.49
N GLU A 231 -6.02 -13.33 18.23
CA GLU A 231 -5.18 -14.53 18.26
C GLU A 231 -5.70 -15.47 19.35
N TYR A 232 -6.00 -16.72 19.02
CA TYR A 232 -6.43 -17.73 19.96
C TYR A 232 -5.91 -19.12 19.57
N VAL A 233 -6.00 -20.08 20.49
CA VAL A 233 -5.56 -21.44 20.26
C VAL A 233 -6.79 -22.36 20.23
N LYS A 234 -6.96 -23.11 19.15
CA LYS A 234 -7.99 -24.13 18.99
C LYS A 234 -7.33 -25.42 18.52
N ASP A 235 -7.59 -26.52 19.23
CA ASP A 235 -7.02 -27.83 18.93
C ASP A 235 -5.48 -27.83 18.81
N SER A 236 -4.81 -27.08 19.72
CA SER A 236 -3.35 -26.88 19.73
C SER A 236 -2.78 -26.11 18.53
N ILE A 237 -3.62 -25.53 17.68
CA ILE A 237 -3.24 -24.72 16.54
C ILE A 237 -3.52 -23.25 16.86
N ARG A 238 -2.54 -22.38 16.57
CA ARG A 238 -2.76 -20.92 16.62
C ARG A 238 -3.66 -20.52 15.46
N LYS A 239 -4.74 -19.84 15.78
CA LYS A 239 -5.68 -19.28 14.82
C LYS A 239 -5.81 -17.78 15.00
N MET A 240 -6.18 -17.11 13.94
CA MET A 240 -6.56 -15.71 13.96
C MET A 240 -8.00 -15.59 13.47
N ALA A 241 -8.75 -14.71 14.10
CA ALA A 241 -10.11 -14.46 13.71
C ALA A 241 -10.48 -12.99 13.84
N PHE A 242 -11.48 -12.60 13.10
CA PHE A 242 -12.14 -11.31 13.21
C PHE A 242 -13.58 -11.50 13.64
N ILE A 243 -14.06 -10.57 14.44
CA ILE A 243 -15.49 -10.43 14.68
C ILE A 243 -16.08 -9.65 13.50
N ASP A 244 -16.98 -10.25 12.79
CA ASP A 244 -17.59 -9.67 11.58
C ASP A 244 -19.08 -9.44 11.79
N ILE A 245 -19.54 -8.28 11.39
CA ILE A 245 -20.95 -7.90 11.38
C ILE A 245 -21.54 -7.92 9.96
N GLY A 246 -20.77 -8.34 8.95
CA GLY A 246 -21.23 -8.48 7.58
C GLY A 246 -21.43 -7.15 6.85
N VAL A 247 -20.58 -6.15 7.12
CA VAL A 247 -20.59 -4.87 6.42
C VAL A 247 -19.20 -4.54 5.88
N GLU A 248 -19.17 -3.93 4.71
CA GLU A 248 -17.94 -3.49 4.07
C GLU A 248 -17.82 -1.96 4.13
N PRO A 249 -16.60 -1.43 4.40
CA PRO A 249 -16.35 -0.01 4.37
C PRO A 249 -16.43 0.55 2.95
N LEU A 250 -16.69 1.84 2.83
CA LEU A 250 -16.49 2.53 1.56
C LEU A 250 -15.01 2.42 1.17
N PRO A 251 -14.68 1.82 0.02
CA PRO A 251 -13.28 1.65 -0.38
C PRO A 251 -12.59 2.99 -0.59
N GLN A 252 -11.29 3.06 -0.30
CA GLN A 252 -10.49 4.29 -0.57
C GLN A 252 -10.30 4.52 -2.07
N ALA A 253 -10.31 3.46 -2.85
CA ALA A 253 -10.25 3.51 -4.30
C ALA A 253 -10.98 2.31 -4.88
N TYR A 254 -11.60 2.48 -6.03
CA TYR A 254 -12.17 1.38 -6.80
C TYR A 254 -11.96 1.62 -8.30
N LEU A 255 -11.89 0.54 -9.06
CA LEU A 255 -11.85 0.61 -10.50
C LEU A 255 -13.22 0.98 -11.04
N LEU A 256 -13.29 2.00 -11.87
CA LEU A 256 -14.49 2.29 -12.62
C LEU A 256 -14.75 1.15 -13.61
N PRO A 257 -16.01 0.87 -13.97
CA PRO A 257 -16.37 -0.28 -14.79
C PRO A 257 -16.07 -0.05 -16.30
N TYR A 258 -14.85 0.42 -16.60
CA TYR A 258 -14.34 0.55 -17.98
C TYR A 258 -13.68 -0.75 -18.40
N VAL A 259 -14.04 -1.22 -19.59
CA VAL A 259 -13.43 -2.37 -20.26
C VAL A 259 -12.16 -1.91 -20.98
N ASP A 260 -11.00 -2.45 -20.59
CA ASP A 260 -9.73 -2.20 -21.28
C ASP A 260 -9.54 -3.15 -22.46
N GLU A 261 -9.72 -4.43 -22.20
CA GLU A 261 -9.51 -5.50 -23.19
C GLU A 261 -10.71 -6.44 -23.22
N VAL A 262 -11.09 -6.85 -24.44
CA VAL A 262 -12.07 -7.91 -24.70
C VAL A 262 -11.33 -9.09 -25.31
N LEU A 263 -11.34 -10.23 -24.61
CA LEU A 263 -10.61 -11.42 -25.03
C LEU A 263 -11.23 -12.02 -26.30
N GLU A 264 -10.42 -12.31 -27.29
CA GLU A 264 -10.85 -12.90 -28.56
C GLU A 264 -11.56 -14.24 -28.34
N GLY A 265 -12.67 -14.46 -29.04
CA GLY A 265 -13.51 -15.67 -28.90
C GLY A 265 -14.31 -15.76 -27.61
N SER A 266 -14.24 -14.77 -26.71
CA SER A 266 -15.04 -14.72 -25.48
C SER A 266 -16.51 -14.36 -25.74
N PRO A 267 -17.43 -14.61 -24.79
CA PRO A 267 -18.81 -14.18 -24.90
C PRO A 267 -18.98 -12.69 -25.22
N ALA A 268 -18.18 -11.82 -24.62
CA ALA A 268 -18.21 -10.38 -24.88
C ALA A 268 -17.71 -10.03 -26.31
N SER A 269 -16.67 -10.74 -26.79
CA SER A 269 -16.16 -10.59 -28.17
C SER A 269 -17.19 -11.03 -29.19
N ILE A 270 -17.85 -12.18 -28.97
CA ILE A 270 -18.90 -12.72 -29.86
C ILE A 270 -20.11 -11.78 -29.91
N ALA A 271 -20.47 -11.17 -28.76
CA ALA A 271 -21.56 -10.20 -28.65
C ALA A 271 -21.21 -8.82 -29.23
N GLY A 272 -19.94 -8.56 -29.55
CA GLY A 272 -19.51 -7.31 -30.15
C GLY A 272 -19.29 -6.17 -29.15
N LEU A 273 -18.96 -6.45 -27.89
CA LEU A 273 -18.61 -5.41 -26.92
C LEU A 273 -17.29 -4.74 -27.30
N PRO A 274 -17.24 -3.43 -27.56
CA PRO A 274 -16.01 -2.77 -27.91
C PRO A 274 -15.11 -2.53 -26.68
N PRO A 275 -13.78 -2.57 -26.82
CA PRO A 275 -12.88 -2.09 -25.77
C PRO A 275 -13.10 -0.59 -25.49
N ASN A 276 -12.70 -0.11 -24.34
CA ASN A 276 -12.95 1.22 -23.80
C ASN A 276 -14.43 1.55 -23.51
N SER A 277 -15.31 0.56 -23.49
CA SER A 277 -16.70 0.72 -23.06
C SER A 277 -16.80 0.94 -21.55
N LEU A 278 -17.68 1.82 -21.11
CA LEU A 278 -18.08 1.98 -19.72
C LEU A 278 -19.38 1.18 -19.47
N ILE A 279 -19.31 0.16 -18.64
CA ILE A 279 -20.50 -0.62 -18.25
C ILE A 279 -21.35 0.20 -17.29
N MET A 280 -22.59 0.49 -17.64
CA MET A 280 -23.51 1.30 -16.84
C MET A 280 -24.52 0.44 -16.06
N LYS A 281 -25.03 -0.64 -16.70
CA LYS A 281 -25.99 -1.56 -16.07
C LYS A 281 -25.79 -2.98 -16.58
N ILE A 282 -26.11 -3.93 -15.72
CA ILE A 282 -26.30 -5.33 -16.10
C ILE A 282 -27.70 -5.73 -15.66
N ASN A 283 -28.57 -6.07 -16.62
CA ASN A 283 -30.01 -6.16 -16.44
C ASN A 283 -30.54 -4.83 -15.84
N ASP A 284 -31.25 -4.87 -14.72
CA ASP A 284 -31.76 -3.68 -14.03
C ASP A 284 -30.82 -3.12 -12.96
N VAL A 285 -29.65 -3.75 -12.74
CA VAL A 285 -28.70 -3.38 -11.69
C VAL A 285 -27.73 -2.31 -12.21
N ILE A 286 -27.65 -1.17 -11.54
CA ILE A 286 -26.69 -0.12 -11.83
C ILE A 286 -25.30 -0.57 -11.38
N ILE A 287 -24.32 -0.39 -12.24
CA ILE A 287 -22.92 -0.75 -12.02
C ILE A 287 -22.11 0.52 -11.78
N ASN A 288 -21.49 0.63 -10.63
CA ASN A 288 -20.68 1.78 -10.23
C ASN A 288 -19.18 1.46 -10.17
N SER A 289 -18.82 0.21 -10.02
CA SER A 289 -17.44 -0.27 -9.88
C SER A 289 -17.21 -1.54 -10.69
N TRP A 290 -15.94 -1.87 -10.91
CA TRP A 290 -15.59 -3.15 -11.50
C TRP A 290 -15.97 -4.33 -10.61
N ASP A 291 -15.93 -4.15 -9.30
CA ASP A 291 -16.35 -5.18 -8.34
C ASP A 291 -17.84 -5.51 -8.50
N ASP A 292 -18.69 -4.52 -8.79
CA ASP A 292 -20.10 -4.78 -9.08
C ASP A 292 -20.29 -5.64 -10.34
N VAL A 293 -19.42 -5.46 -11.36
CA VAL A 293 -19.42 -6.32 -12.56
C VAL A 293 -19.06 -7.76 -12.19
N THR A 294 -17.99 -7.95 -11.42
CA THR A 294 -17.51 -9.29 -11.05
C THR A 294 -18.48 -9.99 -10.12
N ASP A 295 -19.06 -9.31 -9.16
CA ASP A 295 -20.06 -9.83 -8.22
C ASP A 295 -21.32 -10.27 -8.98
N PHE A 296 -21.81 -9.44 -9.90
CA PHE A 296 -22.97 -9.79 -10.71
C PHE A 296 -22.73 -11.03 -11.58
N LEU A 297 -21.61 -11.05 -12.30
CA LEU A 297 -21.27 -12.13 -13.22
C LEU A 297 -21.04 -13.46 -12.49
N SER A 298 -20.41 -13.44 -11.32
CA SER A 298 -20.16 -14.64 -10.52
C SER A 298 -21.44 -15.35 -10.09
N ASN A 299 -22.53 -14.59 -9.91
CA ASN A 299 -23.85 -15.11 -9.54
C ASN A 299 -24.70 -15.51 -10.76
N SER A 300 -24.39 -15.02 -11.97
CA SER A 300 -25.18 -15.21 -13.19
C SER A 300 -24.73 -16.37 -14.08
N LYS A 301 -23.77 -17.12 -13.71
CA LYS A 301 -23.05 -18.24 -14.36
C LYS A 301 -23.33 -18.50 -15.84
N TYR A 302 -24.55 -18.89 -16.22
CA TYR A 302 -24.96 -19.27 -17.61
C TYR A 302 -26.23 -18.55 -18.07
N GLU A 303 -26.77 -17.60 -17.29
CA GLU A 303 -27.96 -16.86 -17.68
C GLU A 303 -27.60 -15.71 -18.60
N THR A 304 -28.38 -15.56 -19.69
CA THR A 304 -28.20 -14.42 -20.61
C THR A 304 -28.51 -13.13 -19.89
N ILE A 305 -27.56 -12.22 -19.89
CA ILE A 305 -27.66 -10.90 -19.29
C ILE A 305 -27.80 -9.81 -20.37
N ASN A 306 -28.49 -8.74 -20.07
CA ASN A 306 -28.54 -7.54 -20.87
C ASN A 306 -27.53 -6.53 -20.29
N LEU A 307 -26.49 -6.20 -21.07
CA LEU A 307 -25.43 -5.26 -20.67
C LEU A 307 -25.65 -3.94 -21.38
N VAL A 308 -25.85 -2.86 -20.58
CA VAL A 308 -25.94 -1.49 -21.07
C VAL A 308 -24.59 -0.81 -20.85
N TYR A 309 -24.04 -0.22 -21.88
CA TYR A 309 -22.72 0.40 -21.85
C TYR A 309 -22.68 1.70 -22.67
N GLU A 310 -21.77 2.58 -22.30
CA GLU A 310 -21.44 3.78 -23.04
C GLU A 310 -20.15 3.54 -23.83
N PHE A 311 -20.19 3.85 -25.11
CA PHE A 311 -19.03 3.84 -26.02
C PHE A 311 -19.10 5.04 -26.95
N GLU A 312 -18.03 5.82 -27.07
CA GLU A 312 -17.95 7.05 -27.88
C GLU A 312 -19.07 8.07 -27.59
N ASN A 313 -19.49 8.20 -26.31
CA ASN A 313 -20.60 9.01 -25.81
C ASN A 313 -22.02 8.56 -26.27
N GLU A 314 -22.13 7.35 -26.80
CA GLU A 314 -23.41 6.73 -27.14
C GLU A 314 -23.73 5.59 -26.18
N ILE A 315 -24.99 5.53 -25.73
CA ILE A 315 -25.47 4.44 -24.87
C ILE A 315 -25.99 3.32 -25.75
N ASN A 316 -25.40 2.17 -25.57
CA ASN A 316 -25.71 0.94 -26.33
C ASN A 316 -26.11 -0.18 -25.37
N SER A 317 -26.75 -1.22 -25.89
CA SER A 317 -27.05 -2.43 -25.15
C SER A 317 -26.82 -3.68 -26.00
N LEU A 318 -26.41 -4.76 -25.33
CA LEU A 318 -26.23 -6.05 -25.97
C LEU A 318 -26.52 -7.18 -24.99
N SER A 319 -26.86 -8.35 -25.53
CA SER A 319 -27.12 -9.55 -24.73
C SER A 319 -25.91 -10.46 -24.76
N ILE A 320 -25.45 -10.88 -23.59
CA ILE A 320 -24.30 -11.79 -23.43
C ILE A 320 -24.71 -12.96 -22.52
N THR A 321 -24.28 -14.16 -22.89
CA THR A 321 -24.41 -15.33 -22.00
C THR A 321 -23.03 -15.64 -21.41
N PRO A 322 -22.82 -15.41 -20.09
CA PRO A 322 -21.55 -15.75 -19.44
C PRO A 322 -21.27 -17.26 -19.50
N ILE A 323 -19.99 -17.62 -19.49
CA ILE A 323 -19.53 -19.01 -19.33
C ILE A 323 -18.79 -19.08 -18.01
N ASP A 324 -19.27 -19.91 -17.08
CA ASP A 324 -18.74 -20.02 -15.70
C ASP A 324 -18.62 -18.64 -15.00
N GLY A 325 -19.63 -17.77 -15.18
CA GLY A 325 -19.63 -16.43 -14.58
C GLY A 325 -18.63 -15.47 -15.19
N LYS A 326 -18.15 -15.73 -16.40
CA LYS A 326 -17.17 -14.87 -17.10
C LYS A 326 -17.66 -14.51 -18.50
N ILE A 327 -17.40 -13.27 -18.91
CA ILE A 327 -17.70 -12.80 -20.27
C ILE A 327 -16.43 -12.48 -21.06
N GLY A 328 -15.24 -12.58 -20.46
CA GLY A 328 -13.95 -12.40 -21.10
C GLY A 328 -13.56 -10.94 -21.34
N ILE A 329 -13.69 -10.11 -20.31
CA ILE A 329 -13.27 -8.70 -20.29
C ILE A 329 -12.25 -8.45 -19.20
N LYS A 330 -11.38 -7.44 -19.37
CA LYS A 330 -10.45 -6.96 -18.35
C LYS A 330 -10.72 -5.50 -18.00
N PRO A 331 -10.50 -5.09 -16.73
CA PRO A 331 -10.69 -3.71 -16.29
C PRO A 331 -9.61 -2.78 -16.79
N SER A 332 -9.95 -1.52 -17.01
CA SER A 332 -8.98 -0.47 -17.23
C SER A 332 -8.40 0.00 -15.88
N ILE A 333 -7.14 -0.37 -15.62
CA ILE A 333 -6.44 -0.02 -14.38
C ILE A 333 -6.24 1.50 -14.26
N ASP A 334 -6.13 2.20 -15.39
CA ASP A 334 -5.97 3.66 -15.42
C ASP A 334 -7.25 4.43 -15.04
N LYS A 335 -8.39 3.76 -15.05
CA LYS A 335 -9.70 4.32 -14.70
C LYS A 335 -10.08 4.01 -13.25
N MET A 336 -9.19 4.32 -12.33
CA MET A 336 -9.42 4.19 -10.90
C MET A 336 -9.96 5.50 -10.31
N LYS A 337 -11.05 5.41 -9.55
CA LYS A 337 -11.59 6.51 -8.77
C LYS A 337 -11.08 6.42 -7.33
N ILE A 338 -10.40 7.47 -6.88
CA ILE A 338 -9.96 7.60 -5.49
C ILE A 338 -11.01 8.41 -4.73
N ILE A 339 -11.44 7.89 -3.59
CA ILE A 339 -12.40 8.54 -2.70
C ILE A 339 -11.62 9.13 -1.54
N THR A 340 -11.52 10.46 -1.50
CA THR A 340 -10.85 11.17 -0.41
C THR A 340 -11.80 11.66 0.67
N GLU A 341 -13.10 11.70 0.38
CA GLU A 341 -14.13 12.27 1.24
C GLU A 341 -14.38 11.45 2.52
N ASN A 342 -14.07 10.15 2.48
CA ASN A 342 -14.19 9.25 3.64
C ASN A 342 -12.88 9.10 4.43
N ILE A 343 -11.80 9.75 3.98
CA ILE A 343 -10.51 9.71 4.66
C ILE A 343 -10.50 10.74 5.78
N ILE A 344 -10.14 10.31 6.96
CA ILE A 344 -9.93 11.14 8.13
C ILE A 344 -8.53 10.94 8.69
N PHE A 345 -8.04 11.93 9.40
CA PHE A 345 -6.79 11.82 10.14
C PHE A 345 -7.08 11.89 11.64
N THR A 346 -6.72 10.83 12.36
CA THR A 346 -6.89 10.74 13.81
C THR A 346 -5.62 11.21 14.50
N ASN A 347 -5.76 12.18 15.40
CA ASN A 347 -4.63 12.69 16.17
C ASN A 347 -4.06 11.61 17.08
N LEU A 348 -2.75 11.48 17.07
CA LEU A 348 -2.03 10.56 17.95
C LEU A 348 -1.32 11.33 19.06
N SER A 349 -1.25 10.77 20.27
CA SER A 349 -0.33 11.25 21.29
C SER A 349 1.12 11.05 20.84
N PHE A 350 2.07 11.80 21.41
CA PHE A 350 3.49 11.68 21.09
C PHE A 350 4.00 10.23 21.16
N SER A 351 3.65 9.51 22.22
CA SER A 351 4.06 8.11 22.41
C SER A 351 3.45 7.17 21.36
N GLN A 352 2.19 7.41 20.96
CA GLN A 352 1.53 6.65 19.90
C GLN A 352 2.15 6.95 18.53
N ALA A 353 2.43 8.22 18.22
CA ALA A 353 3.09 8.63 16.99
C ALA A 353 4.49 7.99 16.87
N LEU A 354 5.27 8.03 17.96
CA LEU A 354 6.59 7.41 18.01
C LEU A 354 6.50 5.89 17.80
N LYS A 355 5.62 5.20 18.51
CA LYS A 355 5.43 3.74 18.35
C LYS A 355 5.00 3.39 16.93
N SER A 356 4.05 4.12 16.35
CA SER A 356 3.55 3.88 15.01
C SER A 356 4.61 4.12 13.95
N SER A 357 5.51 5.11 14.15
CA SER A 357 6.59 5.41 13.20
C SER A 357 7.63 4.29 13.11
N PHE A 358 7.93 3.60 14.19
CA PHE A 358 8.82 2.43 14.16
C PHE A 358 8.18 1.21 13.51
N LEU A 359 6.85 1.07 13.62
CA LEU A 359 6.13 -0.05 13.01
C LEU A 359 5.90 0.13 11.51
N LYS A 360 5.75 1.37 11.04
CA LYS A 360 5.40 1.68 9.64
C LYS A 360 6.36 1.06 8.60
N PRO A 361 7.70 1.19 8.70
CA PRO A 361 8.60 0.56 7.74
C PRO A 361 8.49 -0.97 7.72
N VAL A 362 8.26 -1.60 8.88
CA VAL A 362 8.07 -3.05 8.97
C VAL A 362 6.75 -3.47 8.28
N GLU A 363 5.69 -2.67 8.46
CA GLU A 363 4.41 -2.88 7.79
C GLU A 363 4.55 -2.74 6.26
N ASP A 364 5.27 -1.72 5.79
CA ASP A 364 5.50 -1.49 4.36
C ASP A 364 6.28 -2.64 3.72
N LEU A 365 7.34 -3.12 4.38
CA LEU A 365 8.07 -4.32 3.93
C LEU A 365 7.18 -5.56 3.88
N SER A 366 6.35 -5.78 4.90
CA SER A 366 5.46 -6.93 4.95
C SER A 366 4.48 -6.93 3.77
N LEU A 367 3.95 -5.76 3.39
CA LEU A 367 3.09 -5.58 2.21
C LEU A 367 3.81 -5.93 0.90
N GLN A 368 5.07 -5.51 0.78
CA GLN A 368 5.87 -5.80 -0.40
C GLN A 368 6.16 -7.28 -0.54
N PHE A 369 6.59 -7.95 0.55
CA PHE A 369 6.79 -9.40 0.55
C PHE A 369 5.52 -10.16 0.20
N TRP A 370 4.37 -9.68 0.68
CA TRP A 370 3.08 -10.26 0.29
C TRP A 370 2.82 -10.09 -1.22
N GLY A 371 3.02 -8.90 -1.77
CA GLY A 371 2.88 -8.64 -3.21
C GLY A 371 3.77 -9.56 -4.06
N PHE A 372 5.05 -9.70 -3.69
CA PHE A 372 5.96 -10.63 -4.35
C PHE A 372 5.48 -12.08 -4.27
N ASN A 373 4.97 -12.49 -3.11
CA ASN A 373 4.43 -13.85 -2.95
C ASN A 373 3.21 -14.10 -3.85
N GLN A 374 2.33 -13.10 -4.04
CA GLN A 374 1.20 -13.21 -4.96
C GLN A 374 1.65 -13.37 -6.42
N ILE A 375 2.73 -12.69 -6.81
CA ILE A 375 3.31 -12.81 -8.15
C ILE A 375 3.93 -14.21 -8.34
N ILE A 376 4.71 -14.70 -7.36
CA ILE A 376 5.34 -16.03 -7.40
C ILE A 376 4.27 -17.13 -7.50
N ASN A 377 3.15 -16.98 -6.79
CA ASN A 377 2.04 -17.95 -6.81
C ASN A 377 1.12 -17.80 -8.02
N GLY A 378 1.40 -16.87 -8.94
CA GLY A 378 0.62 -16.65 -10.16
C GLY A 378 -0.78 -16.04 -9.94
N THR A 379 -1.07 -15.54 -8.74
CA THR A 379 -2.34 -14.85 -8.40
C THR A 379 -2.34 -13.39 -8.86
N MET A 380 -1.15 -12.78 -9.00
CA MET A 380 -0.95 -11.47 -9.63
C MET A 380 0.02 -11.58 -10.80
N GLY A 381 -0.27 -10.90 -11.90
CA GLY A 381 0.63 -10.81 -13.03
C GLY A 381 1.84 -9.90 -12.75
N PHE A 382 2.92 -10.07 -13.53
CA PHE A 382 4.10 -9.18 -13.50
C PHE A 382 3.78 -7.72 -13.85
N ASP A 383 2.66 -7.47 -14.51
CA ASP A 383 2.16 -6.13 -14.84
C ASP A 383 1.87 -5.27 -13.60
N GLY A 384 1.67 -5.92 -12.45
CA GLY A 384 1.56 -5.27 -11.14
C GLY A 384 2.87 -4.64 -10.65
N LEU A 385 4.03 -5.11 -11.14
CA LEU A 385 5.34 -4.53 -10.82
C LEU A 385 5.54 -3.23 -11.61
N GLY A 386 5.47 -2.11 -10.90
CA GLY A 386 5.72 -0.81 -11.51
C GLY A 386 7.20 -0.58 -11.79
N GLY A 387 7.58 -0.41 -13.05
CA GLY A 387 8.91 0.09 -13.41
C GLY A 387 9.12 1.58 -13.04
N PRO A 388 10.31 2.16 -13.32
CA PRO A 388 10.64 3.55 -12.99
C PRO A 388 9.63 4.58 -13.49
N VAL A 389 8.99 4.32 -14.64
CA VAL A 389 7.95 5.20 -15.19
C VAL A 389 6.72 5.23 -14.28
N LYS A 390 6.25 4.07 -13.81
CA LYS A 390 5.09 3.97 -12.90
C LYS A 390 5.40 4.62 -11.55
N ILE A 391 6.60 4.40 -11.00
CA ILE A 391 7.04 5.05 -9.77
C ILE A 391 7.05 6.58 -9.93
N THR A 392 7.51 7.08 -11.09
CA THR A 392 7.49 8.53 -11.40
C THR A 392 6.05 9.07 -11.44
N GLN A 393 5.13 8.33 -12.04
CA GLN A 393 3.71 8.70 -12.10
C GLN A 393 3.09 8.74 -10.70
N GLU A 394 3.35 7.73 -9.87
CA GLU A 394 2.85 7.66 -8.49
C GLU A 394 3.44 8.77 -7.61
N ALA A 395 4.72 9.10 -7.77
CA ALA A 395 5.33 10.26 -7.11
C ALA A 395 4.60 11.57 -7.46
N GLY A 396 4.25 11.74 -8.73
CA GLY A 396 3.48 12.89 -9.20
C GLY A 396 2.05 12.95 -8.64
N LYS A 397 1.39 11.79 -8.53
CA LYS A 397 0.06 11.67 -7.90
C LYS A 397 0.15 12.01 -6.40
N ALA A 398 1.07 11.38 -5.67
CA ALA A 398 1.28 11.62 -4.25
C ALA A 398 1.52 13.10 -3.95
N ALA A 399 2.32 13.78 -4.77
CA ALA A 399 2.56 15.21 -4.61
C ALA A 399 1.31 16.08 -4.86
N ARG A 400 0.39 15.65 -5.74
CA ARG A 400 -0.89 16.35 -5.98
C ARG A 400 -1.87 16.19 -4.82
N TYR A 401 -1.82 15.06 -4.11
CA TYR A 401 -2.67 14.82 -2.93
C TYR A 401 -2.18 15.57 -1.69
N GLY A 402 -1.01 16.19 -1.74
CA GLY A 402 -0.47 17.03 -0.69
C GLY A 402 0.70 16.42 0.07
N LEU A 403 1.26 17.23 0.98
CA LEU A 403 2.52 16.91 1.65
C LEU A 403 2.51 15.57 2.42
N PRO A 404 1.47 15.20 3.18
CA PRO A 404 1.50 13.92 3.91
C PRO A 404 1.54 12.70 2.98
N TYR A 405 0.87 12.76 1.83
CA TYR A 405 0.90 11.68 0.82
C TYR A 405 2.26 11.60 0.12
N PHE A 406 2.84 12.75 -0.22
CA PHE A 406 4.16 12.84 -0.82
C PHE A 406 5.25 12.28 0.11
N LEU A 407 5.23 12.70 1.37
CA LEU A 407 6.15 12.20 2.38
C LEU A 407 5.91 10.72 2.69
N GLY A 408 4.66 10.27 2.74
CA GLY A 408 4.31 8.86 2.92
C GLY A 408 4.86 7.99 1.80
N PHE A 409 4.71 8.41 0.55
CA PHE A 409 5.30 7.72 -0.60
C PHE A 409 6.84 7.71 -0.55
N MET A 410 7.46 8.83 -0.15
CA MET A 410 8.91 8.90 0.06
C MET A 410 9.38 7.92 1.15
N ALA A 411 8.64 7.80 2.26
CA ALA A 411 8.96 6.82 3.32
C ALA A 411 8.85 5.38 2.81
N THR A 412 7.81 5.07 2.03
CA THR A 412 7.65 3.73 1.42
C THR A 412 8.79 3.42 0.45
N ILE A 413 9.16 4.34 -0.44
CA ILE A 413 10.32 4.15 -1.34
C ILE A 413 11.61 3.96 -0.54
N SER A 414 11.78 4.70 0.55
CA SER A 414 12.95 4.57 1.43
C SER A 414 13.07 3.20 2.11
N THR A 415 11.96 2.50 2.33
CA THR A 415 12.00 1.11 2.87
C THR A 415 12.28 0.05 1.82
N ILE A 416 12.15 0.38 0.53
CA ILE A 416 12.38 -0.55 -0.60
C ILE A 416 13.86 -0.55 -1.02
N LEU A 417 14.49 0.61 -0.96
CA LEU A 417 15.88 0.84 -1.31
C LEU A 417 16.83 0.56 -0.15
#